data_842ef573a7278e8d715147de53247629
#
_entry.id   842ef573a7278e8d715147de53247629
#
_cell.length_a   1.000
_cell.length_b   1.000
_cell.length_c   1.000
_cell.angle_alpha   90.00
_cell.angle_beta   90.00
_cell.angle_gamma   90.00
#
_symmetry.space_group_name_H-M   'P 1'
#
loop_
_entity.id
_entity.type
_entity.pdbx_description
1 polymer ?
#
loop_
_entity_poly.entity_id
_entity_poly.type
_entity_poly.pdbx_seq_one_letter_code
_entity_poly.pdbx_strand_id
1 'polypeptide(L)'
;LTVAWSDNSTDDDGHTVSGWRLCPNSNIEKLQAEVDTAKLDYFKEVKSFIKNYPDMVESAKGNLGTAFKTSDYPSVEEVESKFKFDFELSMVPQFGDDIRLNVSEKLRKRIENDAVSRANNNIKSIFVTTVEALVEQVDHVSTKLDEYDPKDKGKSFFNKSSFDKLRQAVDMLPSINSDILGNNSTIRNAHQKLVSVFATINSIETLRDDTEIGETKRKQVADDLKGAVGGLKGGFLDKAFGGSKDD
;
A
#
# COMPACT_ATOMS: atom_id res chain seq x y z
N LEU A 1 -5.25 -2.52 -1.97
CA LEU A 1 -6.65 -2.32 -1.57
C LEU A 1 -6.86 -1.10 -0.68
N THR A 2 -5.84 -0.64 0.03
CA THR A 2 -5.93 0.47 0.97
C THR A 2 -4.78 1.45 0.77
N VAL A 3 -4.99 2.71 1.18
CA VAL A 3 -3.97 3.77 1.24
C VAL A 3 -3.77 4.24 2.67
N ALA A 4 -2.57 4.72 3.03
CA ALA A 4 -2.30 5.20 4.38
C ALA A 4 -3.17 6.40 4.71
N TRP A 5 -3.80 6.39 5.91
CA TRP A 5 -4.63 7.50 6.40
C TRP A 5 -3.82 8.54 7.17
N SER A 6 -2.76 8.09 7.83
CA SER A 6 -1.86 8.94 8.60
C SER A 6 -0.42 8.47 8.42
N ASP A 7 0.53 9.35 8.73
CA ASP A 7 1.93 8.96 8.84
C ASP A 7 2.06 7.81 9.84
N ASN A 8 2.94 6.88 9.52
CA ASN A 8 3.24 5.79 10.42
C ASN A 8 3.73 6.37 11.75
N SER A 9 2.94 6.18 12.80
CA SER A 9 3.43 6.44 14.15
C SER A 9 4.45 5.36 14.52
N THR A 10 5.50 5.74 15.21
CA THR A 10 6.40 4.80 15.87
C THR A 10 5.94 4.60 17.31
N ASP A 11 5.99 3.37 17.79
CA ASP A 11 5.83 3.08 19.21
C ASP A 11 7.04 3.55 20.03
N ASP A 12 6.95 3.43 21.35
CA ASP A 12 8.03 3.82 22.28
C ASP A 12 9.34 3.04 22.03
N ASP A 13 9.28 1.89 21.38
CA ASP A 13 10.42 1.04 21.00
C ASP A 13 10.97 1.35 19.60
N GLY A 14 10.40 2.35 18.90
CA GLY A 14 10.84 2.77 17.57
C GLY A 14 10.32 1.91 16.42
N HIS A 15 9.38 0.99 16.66
CA HIS A 15 8.75 0.19 15.63
C HIS A 15 7.63 1.00 14.95
N THR A 16 7.54 0.88 13.64
CA THR A 16 6.45 1.48 12.88
C THR A 16 5.14 0.80 13.25
N VAL A 17 4.30 1.50 14.02
CA VAL A 17 2.93 1.05 14.27
C VAL A 17 2.13 1.30 13.00
N SER A 18 1.51 0.26 12.50
CA SER A 18 0.62 0.35 11.35
C SER A 18 -0.54 1.31 11.66
N GLY A 19 -0.47 2.51 11.13
CA GLY A 19 -1.52 3.52 11.28
C GLY A 19 -2.81 3.12 10.56
N TRP A 20 -3.87 3.89 10.77
CA TRP A 20 -5.12 3.74 10.05
C TRP A 20 -4.89 3.86 8.54
N ARG A 21 -5.62 3.06 7.78
CA ARG A 21 -5.59 3.07 6.33
C ARG A 21 -6.99 3.34 5.79
N LEU A 22 -7.06 4.15 4.74
CA LEU A 22 -8.32 4.38 4.02
C LEU A 22 -8.55 3.23 3.04
N CYS A 23 -9.73 2.62 3.11
CA CYS A 23 -10.20 1.66 2.13
C CYS A 23 -11.34 2.28 1.32
N PRO A 24 -11.22 2.38 -0.02
CA PRO A 24 -12.35 2.74 -0.87
C PRO A 24 -13.53 1.77 -0.68
N ASN A 25 -14.76 2.30 -0.71
CA ASN A 25 -15.96 1.49 -0.47
C ASN A 25 -16.06 0.29 -1.40
N SER A 26 -15.68 0.45 -2.67
CA SER A 26 -15.65 -0.61 -3.68
C SER A 26 -14.69 -1.77 -3.34
N ASN A 27 -13.75 -1.56 -2.42
CA ASN A 27 -12.74 -2.54 -2.04
C ASN A 27 -12.99 -3.20 -0.68
N ILE A 28 -14.00 -2.75 0.09
CA ILE A 28 -14.21 -3.20 1.48
C ILE A 28 -14.47 -4.71 1.55
N GLU A 29 -15.37 -5.25 0.72
CA GLU A 29 -15.70 -6.68 0.73
C GLU A 29 -14.49 -7.53 0.34
N LYS A 30 -13.72 -7.08 -0.66
CA LYS A 30 -12.50 -7.77 -1.07
C LYS A 30 -11.43 -7.73 0.03
N LEU A 31 -11.25 -6.56 0.67
CA LEU A 31 -10.33 -6.43 1.79
C LEU A 31 -10.72 -7.36 2.95
N GLN A 32 -12.00 -7.40 3.30
CA GLN A 32 -12.49 -8.28 4.38
C GLN A 32 -12.19 -9.75 4.06
N ALA A 33 -12.47 -10.20 2.85
CA ALA A 33 -12.20 -11.59 2.43
C ALA A 33 -10.70 -11.93 2.48
N GLU A 34 -9.83 -11.00 2.08
CA GLU A 34 -8.37 -11.18 2.16
C GLU A 34 -7.89 -11.24 3.61
N VAL A 35 -8.41 -10.36 4.48
CA VAL A 35 -8.10 -10.36 5.92
C VAL A 35 -8.55 -11.65 6.59
N ASP A 36 -9.77 -12.13 6.28
CA ASP A 36 -10.29 -13.38 6.84
C ASP A 36 -9.41 -14.58 6.42
N THR A 37 -8.98 -14.61 5.17
CA THR A 37 -8.05 -15.63 4.66
C THR A 37 -6.70 -15.55 5.38
N ALA A 38 -6.12 -14.37 5.47
CA ALA A 38 -4.84 -14.15 6.15
C ALA A 38 -4.91 -14.54 7.64
N LYS A 39 -6.04 -14.25 8.30
CA LYS A 39 -6.28 -14.66 9.70
C LYS A 39 -6.33 -16.16 9.87
N LEU A 40 -7.01 -16.87 8.95
CA LEU A 40 -7.07 -18.34 8.97
C LEU A 40 -5.67 -18.94 8.78
N ASP A 41 -4.91 -18.46 7.81
CA ASP A 41 -3.55 -18.92 7.53
C ASP A 41 -2.62 -18.63 8.72
N TYR A 42 -2.69 -17.42 9.29
CA TYR A 42 -1.91 -17.05 10.46
C TYR A 42 -2.15 -18.02 11.62
N PHE A 43 -3.40 -18.26 12.02
CA PHE A 43 -3.69 -19.16 13.13
C PHE A 43 -3.38 -20.62 12.84
N LYS A 44 -3.39 -21.04 11.57
CA LYS A 44 -2.93 -22.36 11.15
C LYS A 44 -1.43 -22.52 11.40
N GLU A 45 -0.63 -21.52 11.03
CA GLU A 45 0.80 -21.52 11.28
C GLU A 45 1.12 -21.43 12.78
N VAL A 46 0.39 -20.60 13.54
CA VAL A 46 0.51 -20.54 15.01
C VAL A 46 0.25 -21.92 15.62
N LYS A 47 -0.82 -22.61 15.25
CA LYS A 47 -1.09 -23.96 15.76
C LYS A 47 0.03 -24.94 15.42
N SER A 48 0.58 -24.89 14.23
CA SER A 48 1.72 -25.71 13.81
C SER A 48 2.94 -25.43 14.66
N PHE A 49 3.24 -24.15 14.88
CA PHE A 49 4.36 -23.71 15.70
C PHE A 49 4.19 -24.18 17.17
N ILE A 50 3.03 -23.91 17.78
CA ILE A 50 2.73 -24.28 19.18
C ILE A 50 2.84 -25.79 19.38
N LYS A 51 2.35 -26.57 18.41
CA LYS A 51 2.48 -28.05 18.46
C LYS A 51 3.93 -28.52 18.47
N ASN A 52 4.80 -27.84 17.72
CA ASN A 52 6.21 -28.23 17.59
C ASN A 52 7.12 -27.57 18.64
N TYR A 53 6.62 -26.57 19.38
CA TYR A 53 7.41 -25.81 20.32
C TYR A 53 8.08 -26.64 21.42
N PRO A 54 7.41 -27.65 22.06
CA PRO A 54 8.08 -28.52 23.04
C PRO A 54 9.30 -29.26 22.47
N ASP A 55 9.19 -29.81 21.24
CA ASP A 55 10.28 -30.52 20.58
C ASP A 55 11.43 -29.58 20.22
N MET A 56 11.11 -28.31 19.87
CA MET A 56 12.12 -27.29 19.61
C MET A 56 12.88 -26.94 20.90
N VAL A 57 12.20 -26.83 22.04
CA VAL A 57 12.82 -26.58 23.35
C VAL A 57 13.72 -27.77 23.77
N GLU A 58 13.26 -29.00 23.59
CA GLU A 58 14.09 -30.18 23.89
C GLU A 58 15.32 -30.30 22.97
N SER A 59 15.17 -29.96 21.69
CA SER A 59 16.28 -29.87 20.76
C SER A 59 17.29 -28.79 21.18
N ALA A 60 16.81 -27.61 21.62
CA ALA A 60 17.65 -26.54 22.15
C ALA A 60 18.42 -26.99 23.39
N LYS A 61 17.77 -27.74 24.29
CA LYS A 61 18.42 -28.32 25.47
C LYS A 61 19.54 -29.30 25.11
N GLY A 62 19.31 -30.14 24.10
CA GLY A 62 20.35 -31.03 23.58
C GLY A 62 21.54 -30.29 23.00
N ASN A 63 21.30 -29.23 22.22
CA ASN A 63 22.32 -28.45 21.55
C ASN A 63 23.12 -27.53 22.49
N LEU A 64 22.48 -26.94 23.47
CA LEU A 64 23.11 -25.99 24.41
C LEU A 64 23.76 -26.67 25.61
N GLY A 65 23.37 -27.91 25.93
CA GLY A 65 23.94 -28.66 27.05
C GLY A 65 23.87 -27.87 28.36
N THR A 66 25.03 -27.61 28.97
CA THR A 66 25.12 -26.86 30.25
C THR A 66 24.76 -25.38 30.15
N ALA A 67 24.68 -24.81 28.97
CA ALA A 67 24.25 -23.42 28.75
C ALA A 67 22.73 -23.27 28.70
N PHE A 68 21.97 -24.37 28.63
CA PHE A 68 20.51 -24.34 28.59
C PHE A 68 19.94 -23.90 29.96
N LYS A 69 19.05 -22.94 29.95
CA LYS A 69 18.29 -22.49 31.12
C LYS A 69 16.80 -22.57 30.80
N THR A 70 16.08 -23.40 31.57
CA THR A 70 14.64 -23.58 31.43
C THR A 70 13.86 -22.27 31.55
N SER A 71 14.35 -21.31 32.35
CA SER A 71 13.75 -20.00 32.54
C SER A 71 13.72 -19.12 31.28
N ASP A 72 14.54 -19.43 30.29
CA ASP A 72 14.64 -18.66 29.06
C ASP A 72 13.57 -19.11 28.02
N TYR A 73 12.85 -20.18 28.32
CA TYR A 73 11.81 -20.77 27.45
C TYR A 73 10.46 -20.69 28.17
N PRO A 74 9.57 -19.77 27.76
CA PRO A 74 8.25 -19.64 28.36
C PRO A 74 7.38 -20.89 28.14
N SER A 75 6.33 -21.06 28.93
CA SER A 75 5.38 -22.17 28.76
C SER A 75 4.64 -22.09 27.42
N VAL A 76 4.10 -23.20 26.94
CA VAL A 76 3.31 -23.27 25.70
C VAL A 76 2.16 -22.27 25.72
N GLU A 77 1.47 -22.16 26.86
CA GLU A 77 0.34 -21.25 27.08
C GLU A 77 0.79 -19.78 27.02
N GLU A 78 1.95 -19.47 27.60
CA GLU A 78 2.53 -18.13 27.53
C GLU A 78 2.90 -17.74 26.11
N VAL A 79 3.51 -18.67 25.36
CA VAL A 79 3.87 -18.45 23.96
C VAL A 79 2.61 -18.27 23.12
N GLU A 80 1.60 -19.12 23.29
CA GLU A 80 0.33 -19.06 22.54
C GLU A 80 -0.37 -17.72 22.78
N SER A 81 -0.35 -17.21 24.02
CA SER A 81 -1.00 -15.95 24.39
C SER A 81 -0.39 -14.71 23.72
N LYS A 82 0.84 -14.81 23.20
CA LYS A 82 1.53 -13.70 22.52
C LYS A 82 1.10 -13.55 21.06
N PHE A 83 0.50 -14.58 20.45
CA PHE A 83 0.03 -14.52 19.10
C PHE A 83 -1.36 -13.87 19.03
N LYS A 84 -1.41 -12.69 18.44
CA LYS A 84 -2.64 -11.92 18.25
C LYS A 84 -2.79 -11.51 16.80
N PHE A 85 -4.01 -11.43 16.35
CA PHE A 85 -4.37 -10.90 15.04
C PHE A 85 -5.57 -9.96 15.23
N ASP A 86 -5.30 -8.67 15.21
CA ASP A 86 -6.30 -7.64 15.39
C ASP A 86 -6.52 -6.91 14.05
N PHE A 87 -7.79 -6.78 13.68
CA PHE A 87 -8.22 -6.02 12.52
C PHE A 87 -9.52 -5.30 12.85
N GLU A 88 -9.58 -4.01 12.61
CA GLU A 88 -10.73 -3.18 12.87
C GLU A 88 -11.13 -2.38 11.63
N LEU A 89 -12.41 -2.42 11.27
CA LEU A 89 -13.00 -1.52 10.30
C LEU A 89 -13.77 -0.44 11.03
N SER A 90 -13.39 0.81 10.80
CA SER A 90 -14.09 1.98 11.35
C SER A 90 -14.55 2.89 10.23
N MET A 91 -15.74 3.42 10.36
CA MET A 91 -16.22 4.44 9.43
C MET A 91 -15.46 5.74 9.65
N VAL A 92 -15.15 6.45 8.55
CA VAL A 92 -14.70 7.84 8.64
C VAL A 92 -15.83 8.64 9.30
N PRO A 93 -15.62 9.29 10.44
CA PRO A 93 -16.68 9.97 11.16
C PRO A 93 -17.32 11.04 10.28
N GLN A 94 -18.63 10.93 10.06
CA GLN A 94 -19.43 12.03 9.55
C GLN A 94 -20.01 12.78 10.77
N PHE A 95 -19.53 13.98 10.97
CA PHE A 95 -19.92 14.80 12.12
C PHE A 95 -21.24 15.52 11.80
N GLY A 96 -22.36 14.94 12.15
CA GLY A 96 -23.67 15.57 11.95
C GLY A 96 -24.58 15.52 13.19
N ASP A 97 -24.61 14.40 13.91
CA ASP A 97 -25.60 14.15 14.95
C ASP A 97 -25.02 13.51 16.22
N ASP A 98 -23.83 13.95 16.68
CA ASP A 98 -23.36 13.47 17.98
C ASP A 98 -24.11 14.16 19.11
N ILE A 99 -25.18 13.52 19.59
CA ILE A 99 -26.04 13.93 20.71
C ILE A 99 -25.29 14.08 22.05
N ARG A 100 -24.03 13.61 22.12
CA ARG A 100 -23.20 13.76 23.34
C ARG A 100 -22.59 15.15 23.49
N LEU A 101 -22.61 15.97 22.43
CA LEU A 101 -22.12 17.34 22.46
C LEU A 101 -23.21 18.30 22.94
N ASN A 102 -23.34 18.51 24.25
CA ASN A 102 -24.20 19.54 24.83
C ASN A 102 -23.53 20.92 24.74
N VAL A 103 -23.42 21.45 23.53
CA VAL A 103 -22.80 22.75 23.23
C VAL A 103 -23.77 23.62 22.42
N SER A 104 -23.48 24.93 22.38
CA SER A 104 -24.33 25.84 21.57
C SER A 104 -24.27 25.42 20.09
N GLU A 105 -25.39 25.67 19.37
CA GLU A 105 -25.50 25.33 17.95
C GLU A 105 -24.41 25.97 17.09
N LYS A 106 -23.98 27.19 17.44
CA LYS A 106 -22.89 27.89 16.78
C LYS A 106 -21.56 27.14 16.95
N LEU A 107 -21.29 26.59 18.16
CA LEU A 107 -20.06 25.82 18.42
C LEU A 107 -20.15 24.44 17.76
N ARG A 108 -21.31 23.80 17.76
CA ARG A 108 -21.55 22.53 17.07
C ARG A 108 -21.23 22.65 15.56
N LYS A 109 -21.83 23.64 14.88
CA LYS A 109 -21.57 23.90 13.45
C LYS A 109 -20.09 24.17 13.16
N ARG A 110 -19.38 24.86 14.07
CA ARG A 110 -17.94 25.09 13.90
C ARG A 110 -17.16 23.80 14.00
N ILE A 111 -17.44 22.95 15.01
CA ILE A 111 -16.81 21.65 15.20
C ILE A 111 -17.05 20.75 13.99
N GLU A 112 -18.30 20.71 13.49
CA GLU A 112 -18.67 19.95 12.29
C GLU A 112 -17.87 20.41 11.06
N ASN A 113 -17.85 21.71 10.80
CA ASN A 113 -17.11 22.28 9.66
C ASN A 113 -15.61 22.02 9.75
N ASP A 114 -15.03 22.18 10.94
CA ASP A 114 -13.60 21.92 11.17
C ASP A 114 -13.28 20.43 10.97
N ALA A 115 -14.17 19.54 11.37
CA ALA A 115 -14.00 18.10 11.22
C ALA A 115 -14.15 17.65 9.76
N VAL A 116 -15.17 18.15 9.05
CA VAL A 116 -15.34 17.92 7.60
C VAL A 116 -14.13 18.44 6.82
N SER A 117 -13.66 19.64 7.16
CA SER A 117 -12.48 20.23 6.52
C SER A 117 -11.22 19.37 6.74
N ARG A 118 -11.00 18.88 7.98
CA ARG A 118 -9.88 17.97 8.27
C ARG A 118 -9.99 16.65 7.52
N ALA A 119 -11.18 16.04 7.50
CA ALA A 119 -11.41 14.79 6.76
C ALA A 119 -11.12 14.99 5.25
N ASN A 120 -11.63 16.06 4.66
CA ASN A 120 -11.37 16.38 3.26
C ASN A 120 -9.90 16.65 2.97
N ASN A 121 -9.19 17.35 3.86
CA ASN A 121 -7.75 17.60 3.70
C ASN A 121 -6.95 16.31 3.82
N ASN A 122 -7.31 15.40 4.74
CA ASN A 122 -6.68 14.10 4.84
C ASN A 122 -6.89 13.26 3.58
N ILE A 123 -8.13 13.21 3.06
CA ILE A 123 -8.44 12.51 1.80
C ILE A 123 -7.61 13.07 0.64
N LYS A 124 -7.52 14.41 0.53
CA LYS A 124 -6.68 15.08 -0.47
C LYS A 124 -5.21 14.70 -0.32
N SER A 125 -4.66 14.75 0.90
CA SER A 125 -3.27 14.39 1.18
C SER A 125 -2.96 12.95 0.79
N ILE A 126 -3.82 12.00 1.18
CA ILE A 126 -3.67 10.58 0.82
C ILE A 126 -3.62 10.40 -0.69
N PHE A 127 -4.51 11.09 -1.40
CA PHE A 127 -4.56 11.03 -2.85
C PHE A 127 -3.28 11.58 -3.49
N VAL A 128 -2.82 12.75 -3.05
CA VAL A 128 -1.56 13.37 -3.51
C VAL A 128 -0.42 12.36 -3.34
N THR A 129 -0.25 11.84 -2.14
CA THR A 129 0.82 10.86 -1.83
C THR A 129 0.71 9.60 -2.69
N THR A 130 -0.52 9.12 -2.94
CA THR A 130 -0.72 7.91 -3.77
C THR A 130 -0.35 8.15 -5.23
N VAL A 131 -0.71 9.31 -5.81
CA VAL A 131 -0.36 9.67 -7.18
C VAL A 131 1.14 9.92 -7.32
N GLU A 132 1.76 10.61 -6.36
CA GLU A 132 3.20 10.83 -6.33
C GLU A 132 3.95 9.51 -6.25
N ALA A 133 3.57 8.61 -5.36
CA ALA A 133 4.16 7.27 -5.26
C ALA A 133 4.02 6.46 -6.55
N LEU A 134 2.87 6.56 -7.25
CA LEU A 134 2.69 5.93 -8.56
C LEU A 134 3.66 6.52 -9.59
N VAL A 135 3.78 7.84 -9.67
CA VAL A 135 4.68 8.52 -10.61
C VAL A 135 6.13 8.15 -10.32
N GLU A 136 6.56 8.17 -9.06
CA GLU A 136 7.91 7.74 -8.65
C GLU A 136 8.17 6.27 -9.03
N GLN A 137 7.19 5.40 -8.84
CA GLN A 137 7.33 3.99 -9.17
C GLN A 137 7.42 3.77 -10.67
N VAL A 138 6.66 4.52 -11.48
CA VAL A 138 6.77 4.52 -12.94
C VAL A 138 8.15 5.01 -13.37
N ASP A 139 8.62 6.12 -12.82
CA ASP A 139 9.95 6.67 -13.12
C ASP A 139 11.06 5.69 -12.72
N HIS A 140 10.95 5.02 -11.58
CA HIS A 140 11.90 3.99 -11.15
C HIS A 140 11.94 2.80 -12.12
N VAL A 141 10.78 2.25 -12.48
CA VAL A 141 10.71 1.11 -13.41
C VAL A 141 11.23 1.51 -14.79
N SER A 142 10.85 2.68 -15.30
CA SER A 142 11.29 3.18 -16.60
C SER A 142 12.80 3.40 -16.64
N THR A 143 13.38 4.00 -15.59
CA THR A 143 14.84 4.17 -15.47
C THR A 143 15.55 2.84 -15.47
N LYS A 144 15.03 1.84 -14.72
CA LYS A 144 15.62 0.50 -14.70
C LYS A 144 15.54 -0.22 -16.05
N LEU A 145 14.50 0.04 -16.84
CA LEU A 145 14.40 -0.49 -18.21
C LEU A 145 15.39 0.19 -19.16
N ASP A 146 15.57 1.51 -19.05
CA ASP A 146 16.49 2.29 -19.88
C ASP A 146 17.96 1.94 -19.59
N GLU A 147 18.30 1.74 -18.29
CA GLU A 147 19.66 1.42 -17.84
C GLU A 147 20.04 -0.06 -17.94
N TYR A 148 19.07 -0.93 -18.26
CA TYR A 148 19.32 -2.38 -18.26
C TYR A 148 20.28 -2.79 -19.38
N ASP A 149 21.42 -3.35 -18.98
CA ASP A 149 22.38 -3.99 -19.87
C ASP A 149 22.46 -5.49 -19.54
N PRO A 150 21.99 -6.36 -20.45
CA PRO A 150 22.01 -7.81 -20.22
C PRO A 150 23.44 -8.38 -20.15
N LYS A 151 24.46 -7.64 -20.62
CA LYS A 151 25.87 -8.02 -20.60
C LYS A 151 26.57 -7.62 -19.31
N ASP A 152 26.07 -6.61 -18.61
CA ASP A 152 26.59 -6.16 -17.31
C ASP A 152 25.70 -6.64 -16.16
N LYS A 153 26.00 -7.85 -15.67
CA LYS A 153 25.24 -8.48 -14.57
C LYS A 153 25.25 -7.70 -13.24
N GLY A 154 26.02 -6.60 -13.15
CA GLY A 154 26.19 -5.83 -11.90
C GLY A 154 25.44 -4.50 -11.84
N LYS A 155 25.03 -3.91 -12.95
CA LYS A 155 24.62 -2.50 -12.97
C LYS A 155 23.13 -2.21 -13.02
N SER A 156 22.33 -3.01 -13.68
CA SER A 156 20.92 -2.69 -13.81
C SER A 156 20.07 -3.94 -13.82
N PHE A 157 19.53 -4.27 -12.67
CA PHE A 157 18.60 -5.38 -12.55
C PHE A 157 17.18 -4.84 -12.31
N PHE A 158 16.24 -5.17 -13.19
CA PHE A 158 14.84 -4.94 -12.88
C PHE A 158 14.15 -6.24 -12.46
N ASN A 159 13.39 -6.14 -11.36
CA ASN A 159 12.73 -7.26 -10.72
C ASN A 159 11.29 -7.41 -11.20
N LYS A 160 10.82 -8.65 -11.27
CA LYS A 160 9.39 -8.94 -11.41
C LYS A 160 8.57 -8.23 -10.33
N SER A 161 9.08 -8.21 -9.09
CA SER A 161 8.40 -7.56 -7.97
C SER A 161 8.15 -6.06 -8.16
N SER A 162 9.02 -5.34 -8.86
CA SER A 162 8.81 -3.92 -9.16
C SER A 162 7.65 -3.71 -10.14
N PHE A 163 7.53 -4.59 -11.15
CA PHE A 163 6.39 -4.58 -12.07
C PHE A 163 5.09 -5.00 -11.37
N ASP A 164 5.14 -6.01 -10.51
CA ASP A 164 3.97 -6.47 -9.76
C ASP A 164 3.43 -5.37 -8.82
N LYS A 165 4.33 -4.65 -8.14
CA LYS A 165 3.98 -3.48 -7.32
C LYS A 165 3.36 -2.36 -8.14
N LEU A 166 3.96 -2.04 -9.29
CA LEU A 166 3.42 -1.02 -10.19
C LEU A 166 2.04 -1.43 -10.70
N ARG A 167 1.84 -2.70 -11.09
CA ARG A 167 0.54 -3.21 -11.51
C ARG A 167 -0.50 -3.08 -10.41
N GLN A 168 -0.17 -3.47 -9.18
CA GLN A 168 -1.06 -3.30 -8.02
C GLN A 168 -1.46 -1.83 -7.79
N ALA A 169 -0.51 -0.91 -7.91
CA ALA A 169 -0.80 0.53 -7.80
C ALA A 169 -1.75 1.00 -8.92
N VAL A 170 -1.55 0.54 -10.16
CA VAL A 170 -2.43 0.85 -11.29
C VAL A 170 -3.83 0.28 -11.10
N ASP A 171 -3.96 -0.95 -10.60
CA ASP A 171 -5.24 -1.61 -10.35
C ASP A 171 -6.07 -0.89 -9.26
N MET A 172 -5.43 -0.11 -8.38
CA MET A 172 -6.12 0.69 -7.37
C MET A 172 -6.67 2.02 -7.90
N LEU A 173 -6.14 2.54 -9.00
CA LEU A 173 -6.52 3.87 -9.52
C LEU A 173 -8.01 4.04 -9.80
N PRO A 174 -8.75 3.08 -10.39
CA PRO A 174 -10.18 3.23 -10.63
C PRO A 174 -10.99 3.44 -9.36
N SER A 175 -10.71 2.65 -8.32
CA SER A 175 -11.41 2.75 -7.02
C SER A 175 -11.14 4.09 -6.33
N ILE A 176 -9.87 4.52 -6.34
CA ILE A 176 -9.50 5.83 -5.79
C ILE A 176 -10.14 6.96 -6.59
N ASN A 177 -10.17 6.84 -7.90
CA ASN A 177 -10.74 7.85 -8.78
C ASN A 177 -12.26 7.98 -8.61
N SER A 178 -12.98 6.85 -8.51
CA SER A 178 -14.44 6.86 -8.31
C SER A 178 -14.84 7.38 -6.93
N ASP A 179 -14.19 6.89 -5.89
CA ASP A 179 -14.65 7.04 -4.52
C ASP A 179 -14.14 8.33 -3.87
N ILE A 180 -13.03 8.89 -4.39
CA ILE A 180 -12.37 10.05 -3.78
C ILE A 180 -12.39 11.28 -4.70
N LEU A 181 -12.26 11.09 -6.02
CA LEU A 181 -12.03 12.20 -6.97
C LEU A 181 -13.19 12.52 -7.89
N GLY A 182 -14.33 11.88 -7.70
CA GLY A 182 -15.49 12.13 -8.54
C GLY A 182 -15.24 11.81 -10.04
N ASN A 183 -14.48 10.77 -10.32
CA ASN A 183 -14.19 10.32 -11.68
C ASN A 183 -13.34 11.29 -12.54
N ASN A 184 -12.25 11.80 -11.99
CA ASN A 184 -11.32 12.66 -12.69
C ASN A 184 -10.82 12.03 -14.01
N SER A 185 -10.95 12.76 -15.13
CA SER A 185 -10.62 12.27 -16.47
C SER A 185 -9.12 12.04 -16.67
N THR A 186 -8.25 12.85 -16.04
CA THR A 186 -6.79 12.71 -16.18
C THR A 186 -6.30 11.41 -15.56
N ILE A 187 -6.83 11.05 -14.39
CA ILE A 187 -6.53 9.77 -13.73
C ILE A 187 -7.05 8.59 -14.56
N ARG A 188 -8.27 8.70 -15.07
CA ARG A 188 -8.84 7.66 -15.95
C ARG A 188 -7.97 7.44 -17.18
N ASN A 189 -7.54 8.51 -17.83
CA ASN A 189 -6.68 8.43 -19.00
C ASN A 189 -5.30 7.83 -18.68
N ALA A 190 -4.70 8.21 -17.54
CA ALA A 190 -3.45 7.62 -17.08
C ALA A 190 -3.60 6.12 -16.80
N HIS A 191 -4.65 5.72 -16.10
CA HIS A 191 -4.97 4.31 -15.87
C HIS A 191 -5.11 3.52 -17.17
N GLN A 192 -5.92 4.00 -18.13
CA GLN A 192 -6.12 3.32 -19.41
C GLN A 192 -4.81 3.15 -20.18
N LYS A 193 -3.96 4.18 -20.22
CA LYS A 193 -2.65 4.10 -20.85
C LYS A 193 -1.74 3.08 -20.16
N LEU A 194 -1.66 3.11 -18.82
CA LEU A 194 -0.85 2.16 -18.05
C LEU A 194 -1.31 0.71 -18.28
N VAL A 195 -2.62 0.45 -18.25
CA VAL A 195 -3.18 -0.87 -18.58
C VAL A 195 -2.81 -1.30 -19.98
N SER A 196 -2.87 -0.39 -20.96
CA SER A 196 -2.47 -0.68 -22.36
C SER A 196 -0.98 -1.03 -22.44
N VAL A 197 -0.11 -0.31 -21.73
CA VAL A 197 1.33 -0.64 -21.68
C VAL A 197 1.55 -2.03 -21.10
N PHE A 198 0.89 -2.36 -19.97
CA PHE A 198 0.99 -3.70 -19.38
C PHE A 198 0.50 -4.81 -20.29
N ALA A 199 -0.51 -4.55 -21.13
CA ALA A 199 -1.00 -5.52 -22.10
C ALA A 199 0.01 -5.83 -23.22
N THR A 200 0.97 -4.93 -23.49
CA THR A 200 2.06 -5.17 -24.48
C THR A 200 3.20 -6.00 -23.89
N ILE A 201 3.26 -6.14 -22.58
CA ILE A 201 4.32 -6.91 -21.88
C ILE A 201 3.85 -8.36 -21.72
N ASN A 202 4.18 -9.21 -22.69
CA ASN A 202 3.81 -10.63 -22.64
C ASN A 202 4.49 -11.38 -21.50
N SER A 203 5.78 -11.11 -21.25
CA SER A 203 6.53 -11.60 -20.09
C SER A 203 7.70 -10.66 -19.79
N ILE A 204 8.17 -10.69 -18.56
CA ILE A 204 9.36 -9.90 -18.15
C ILE A 204 10.63 -10.44 -18.82
N GLU A 205 10.65 -11.71 -19.15
CA GLU A 205 11.77 -12.35 -19.86
C GLU A 205 11.98 -11.73 -21.24
N THR A 206 10.91 -11.32 -21.93
CA THR A 206 11.04 -10.63 -23.24
C THR A 206 11.67 -9.24 -23.12
N LEU A 207 11.61 -8.62 -21.94
CA LEU A 207 12.29 -7.35 -21.66
C LEU A 207 13.76 -7.57 -21.21
N ARG A 208 14.16 -8.81 -20.91
CA ARG A 208 15.53 -9.17 -20.55
C ARG A 208 16.34 -9.72 -21.74
N ASP A 209 15.70 -9.83 -22.88
CA ASP A 209 16.34 -10.29 -24.12
C ASP A 209 17.52 -9.36 -24.48
N ASP A 210 18.67 -9.94 -24.83
CA ASP A 210 19.92 -9.24 -25.17
C ASP A 210 19.99 -8.84 -26.66
N THR A 211 18.95 -9.13 -27.41
CA THR A 211 18.85 -8.73 -28.82
C THR A 211 18.48 -7.25 -28.98
N GLU A 212 18.74 -6.70 -30.14
CA GLU A 212 18.34 -5.35 -30.54
C GLU A 212 16.82 -5.15 -30.44
N ILE A 213 16.05 -6.23 -30.69
CA ILE A 213 14.60 -6.24 -30.53
C ILE A 213 14.23 -6.05 -29.05
N GLY A 214 14.90 -6.76 -28.15
CA GLY A 214 14.70 -6.62 -26.71
C GLY A 214 15.04 -5.22 -26.19
N GLU A 215 16.13 -4.62 -26.67
CA GLU A 215 16.51 -3.23 -26.34
C GLU A 215 15.45 -2.23 -26.81
N THR A 216 15.03 -2.32 -28.08
CA THR A 216 13.99 -1.45 -28.64
C THR A 216 12.70 -1.56 -27.85
N LYS A 217 12.30 -2.78 -27.48
CA LYS A 217 11.08 -3.02 -26.71
C LYS A 217 11.17 -2.43 -25.28
N ARG A 218 12.33 -2.54 -24.61
CA ARG A 218 12.55 -1.91 -23.31
C ARG A 218 12.37 -0.40 -23.37
N LYS A 219 13.04 0.26 -24.32
CA LYS A 219 12.94 1.71 -24.51
C LYS A 219 11.50 2.13 -24.80
N GLN A 220 10.81 1.41 -25.67
CA GLN A 220 9.41 1.69 -25.98
C GLN A 220 8.52 1.59 -24.72
N VAL A 221 8.66 0.52 -23.95
CA VAL A 221 7.90 0.34 -22.70
C VAL A 221 8.24 1.43 -21.68
N ALA A 222 9.51 1.81 -21.54
CA ALA A 222 9.92 2.90 -20.65
C ALA A 222 9.30 4.24 -21.04
N ASP A 223 9.32 4.58 -22.32
CA ASP A 223 8.72 5.81 -22.87
C ASP A 223 7.19 5.82 -22.72
N ASP A 224 6.55 4.69 -23.02
CA ASP A 224 5.09 4.55 -22.89
C ASP A 224 4.64 4.69 -21.42
N LEU A 225 5.39 4.11 -20.46
CA LEU A 225 5.15 4.27 -19.03
C LEU A 225 5.27 5.74 -18.59
N LYS A 226 6.36 6.42 -18.98
CA LYS A 226 6.56 7.86 -18.69
C LYS A 226 5.46 8.70 -19.30
N GLY A 227 5.09 8.42 -20.55
CA GLY A 227 4.02 9.10 -21.28
C GLY A 227 2.63 8.89 -20.67
N ALA A 228 2.38 7.73 -20.05
CA ALA A 228 1.12 7.42 -19.40
C ALA A 228 0.87 8.31 -18.15
N VAL A 229 1.91 8.59 -17.37
CA VAL A 229 1.82 9.43 -16.16
C VAL A 229 2.17 10.89 -16.39
N GLY A 230 2.52 11.28 -17.60
CA GLY A 230 2.91 12.66 -17.92
C GLY A 230 1.87 13.71 -17.53
N GLY A 231 0.58 13.39 -17.67
CA GLY A 231 -0.52 14.26 -17.23
C GLY A 231 -0.73 14.34 -15.72
N LEU A 232 -0.08 13.48 -14.94
CA LEU A 232 -0.15 13.46 -13.47
C LEU A 232 1.00 14.25 -12.83
N LYS A 233 2.01 14.63 -13.62
CA LYS A 233 3.15 15.44 -13.18
C LYS A 233 2.82 16.93 -13.21
N GLY A 234 3.57 17.74 -12.47
CA GLY A 234 3.60 19.18 -12.62
C GLY A 234 2.29 19.92 -12.41
N GLY A 235 1.87 20.12 -11.17
CA GLY A 235 0.72 20.96 -10.83
C GLY A 235 -0.67 20.36 -11.17
N PHE A 236 -0.72 19.11 -11.60
CA PHE A 236 -2.01 18.40 -11.75
C PHE A 236 -2.77 18.34 -10.42
N LEU A 237 -2.06 18.03 -9.35
CA LEU A 237 -2.63 17.90 -8.01
C LEU A 237 -3.12 19.26 -7.49
N ASP A 238 -2.37 20.35 -7.76
CA ASP A 238 -2.81 21.70 -7.43
C ASP A 238 -4.08 22.09 -8.18
N LYS A 239 -4.18 21.70 -9.45
CA LYS A 239 -5.40 21.94 -10.27
C LYS A 239 -6.57 21.05 -9.84
N ALA A 240 -6.32 19.79 -9.50
CA ALA A 240 -7.36 18.87 -9.09
C ALA A 240 -7.97 19.25 -7.73
N PHE A 241 -7.18 19.88 -6.85
CA PHE A 241 -7.59 20.27 -5.51
C PHE A 241 -7.51 21.79 -5.24
N GLY A 242 -6.93 22.57 -6.15
CA GLY A 242 -6.74 24.01 -6.01
C GLY A 242 -7.94 24.87 -6.36
N GLY A 243 -9.09 24.29 -6.65
CA GLY A 243 -10.32 25.00 -7.01
C GLY A 243 -11.11 25.51 -5.79
N SER A 244 -10.46 26.11 -4.80
CA SER A 244 -11.13 26.94 -3.79
C SER A 244 -10.15 27.96 -3.22
N LYS A 245 -9.73 28.88 -4.06
CA LYS A 245 -9.36 30.22 -3.61
C LYS A 245 -10.43 31.14 -4.19
N ASP A 246 -11.02 31.88 -3.29
CA ASP A 246 -11.92 33.03 -3.51
C ASP A 246 -13.36 32.69 -3.93
N ASP A 247 -14.26 32.70 -2.93
CA ASP A 247 -15.23 33.83 -2.71
C ASP A 247 -15.74 33.80 -1.25
#